data_65069b5832b44be8045a517470b8d89c
#
_entry.id   65069b5832b44be8045a517470b8d89c
#
_cell.length_a   1.000
_cell.length_b   1.000
_cell.length_c   1.000
_cell.angle_alpha   90.00
_cell.angle_beta   90.00
_cell.angle_gamma   90.00
#
_symmetry.space_group_name_H-M   'P 1'
#
loop_
_entity.id
_entity.type
_entity.pdbx_description
1 polymer ?
#
loop_
_entity_poly.entity_id
_entity_poly.type
_entity_poly.pdbx_seq_one_letter_code
_entity_poly.pdbx_strand_id
1 'polypeptide(L)'
;MKGRGIVWASWVGTAVFAATALAARADSPDRFVDRGPLYPAMVVALALFAASLPLAIYALAKGALRTARNEEKVTVGGLFFLSRSAPPPVRLALLGSLAACLVVTAVTAAAEPFGILVPVWPLALCGVWAARHGSFPPIPQPSR
;
A
#
# COMPACT_ATOMS: atom_id res chain seq x y z
N MET A 1 -1.27 9.57 17.64
CA MET A 1 -1.24 9.56 16.18
C MET A 1 -2.51 8.87 15.67
N LYS A 2 -3.35 9.59 14.94
CA LYS A 2 -4.59 9.00 14.38
C LYS A 2 -4.23 7.92 13.35
N GLY A 3 -4.95 6.79 13.36
CA GLY A 3 -4.72 5.71 12.39
C GLY A 3 -3.48 4.84 12.63
N ARG A 4 -2.96 4.76 13.85
CA ARG A 4 -1.80 3.89 14.19
C ARG A 4 -1.98 2.44 13.72
N GLY A 5 -3.19 1.90 13.80
CA GLY A 5 -3.47 0.54 13.32
C GLY A 5 -3.21 0.35 11.82
N ILE A 6 -3.50 1.37 11.01
CA ILE A 6 -3.23 1.32 9.56
C ILE A 6 -1.72 1.33 9.28
N VAL A 7 -0.97 2.17 10.01
CA VAL A 7 0.50 2.21 9.91
C VAL A 7 1.10 0.87 10.33
N TRP A 8 0.64 0.30 11.44
CA TRP A 8 1.07 -1.02 11.89
C TRP A 8 0.75 -2.12 10.87
N ALA A 9 -0.47 -2.16 10.33
CA ALA A 9 -0.86 -3.12 9.30
C ALA A 9 0.03 -3.03 8.05
N SER A 10 0.41 -1.81 7.65
CA SER A 10 1.32 -1.59 6.52
C SER A 10 2.69 -2.21 6.78
N TRP A 11 3.29 -1.93 7.94
CA TRP A 11 4.61 -2.47 8.29
C TRP A 11 4.60 -3.97 8.55
N VAL A 12 3.57 -4.50 9.20
CA VAL A 12 3.42 -5.94 9.43
C VAL A 12 3.31 -6.70 8.11
N GLY A 13 2.45 -6.24 7.18
CA GLY A 13 2.33 -6.87 5.87
C GLY A 13 3.66 -6.83 5.09
N THR A 14 4.34 -5.68 5.09
CA THR A 14 5.66 -5.54 4.45
C THR A 14 6.71 -6.44 5.10
N ALA A 15 6.73 -6.56 6.42
CA ALA A 15 7.68 -7.41 7.15
C ALA A 15 7.45 -8.91 6.88
N VAL A 16 6.19 -9.35 6.88
CA VAL A 16 5.82 -10.75 6.56
C VAL A 16 6.22 -11.08 5.12
N PHE A 17 5.94 -10.20 4.18
CA PHE A 17 6.38 -10.37 2.79
C PHE A 17 7.91 -10.40 2.69
N ALA A 18 8.61 -9.46 3.32
CA ALA A 18 10.07 -9.41 3.30
C ALA A 18 10.70 -10.71 3.86
N ALA A 19 10.20 -11.19 4.99
CA ALA A 19 10.69 -12.42 5.61
C ALA A 19 10.51 -13.63 4.67
N THR A 20 9.34 -13.80 4.07
CA THR A 20 9.06 -14.94 3.18
C THR A 20 9.77 -14.84 1.85
N ALA A 21 9.86 -13.64 1.26
CA ALA A 21 10.54 -13.43 -0.03
C ALA A 21 12.06 -13.55 0.08
N LEU A 22 12.65 -13.05 1.17
CA LEU A 22 14.09 -13.19 1.42
C LEU A 22 14.47 -14.64 1.77
N ALA A 23 13.63 -15.36 2.53
CA ALA A 23 13.81 -16.79 2.75
C ALA A 23 13.76 -17.57 1.44
N ALA A 24 12.78 -17.27 0.59
CA ALA A 24 12.67 -17.87 -0.73
C ALA A 24 13.91 -17.64 -1.60
N ARG A 25 14.46 -16.41 -1.56
CA ARG A 25 15.72 -16.09 -2.26
C ARG A 25 16.92 -16.83 -1.69
N ALA A 26 17.01 -17.00 -0.38
CA ALA A 26 18.11 -17.71 0.28
C ALA A 26 18.13 -19.21 -0.12
N ASP A 27 16.94 -19.84 -0.19
CA ASP A 27 16.82 -21.25 -0.56
C ASP A 27 17.13 -21.52 -2.02
N SER A 28 16.73 -20.65 -2.93
CA SER A 28 16.89 -20.85 -4.38
C SER A 28 16.90 -19.51 -5.10
N PRO A 29 18.05 -18.85 -5.23
CA PRO A 29 18.14 -17.49 -5.75
C PRO A 29 17.67 -17.34 -7.20
N ASP A 30 17.76 -18.38 -8.03
CA ASP A 30 17.52 -18.32 -9.47
C ASP A 30 16.46 -19.31 -10.00
N ARG A 31 15.77 -20.04 -9.11
CA ARG A 31 14.88 -21.14 -9.53
C ARG A 31 13.46 -21.00 -9.02
N PHE A 32 12.73 -20.08 -9.60
CA PHE A 32 11.28 -20.01 -9.40
C PHE A 32 10.57 -21.31 -9.85
N VAL A 33 11.01 -21.91 -10.95
CA VAL A 33 10.36 -23.04 -11.64
C VAL A 33 10.39 -24.35 -10.82
N ASP A 34 11.39 -24.54 -9.96
CA ASP A 34 11.56 -25.76 -9.17
C ASP A 34 10.74 -25.77 -7.87
N ARG A 35 10.03 -24.66 -7.56
CA ARG A 35 9.18 -24.55 -6.37
C ARG A 35 7.78 -25.02 -6.73
N GLY A 36 7.20 -25.80 -5.84
CA GLY A 36 5.79 -26.21 -5.99
C GLY A 36 4.84 -25.03 -6.07
N PRO A 37 3.60 -25.23 -6.55
CA PRO A 37 2.65 -24.16 -6.88
C PRO A 37 2.15 -23.32 -5.68
N LEU A 38 2.47 -23.68 -4.45
CA LEU A 38 1.98 -23.03 -3.23
C LEU A 38 3.10 -22.76 -2.21
N TYR A 39 4.23 -22.25 -2.65
CA TYR A 39 5.28 -21.89 -1.70
C TYR A 39 4.93 -20.61 -0.90
N PRO A 40 5.42 -20.49 0.35
CA PRO A 40 4.92 -19.47 1.29
C PRO A 40 5.00 -18.03 0.79
N ALA A 41 6.05 -17.66 0.08
CA ALA A 41 6.22 -16.29 -0.42
C ALA A 41 5.14 -15.93 -1.46
N MET A 42 4.81 -16.85 -2.37
CA MET A 42 3.73 -16.66 -3.35
C MET A 42 2.37 -16.53 -2.66
N VAL A 43 2.09 -17.39 -1.69
CA VAL A 43 0.81 -17.33 -0.94
C VAL A 43 0.67 -16.00 -0.21
N VAL A 44 1.74 -15.52 0.44
CA VAL A 44 1.75 -14.22 1.13
C VAL A 44 1.56 -13.07 0.13
N ALA A 45 2.28 -13.09 -1.01
CA ALA A 45 2.17 -12.06 -2.03
C ALA A 45 0.73 -11.95 -2.58
N LEU A 46 0.13 -13.10 -2.94
CA LEU A 46 -1.23 -13.15 -3.47
C LEU A 46 -2.28 -12.78 -2.41
N ALA A 47 -2.10 -13.20 -1.16
CA ALA A 47 -3.00 -12.84 -0.07
C ALA A 47 -2.98 -11.33 0.22
N LEU A 48 -1.81 -10.71 0.28
CA LEU A 48 -1.67 -9.27 0.47
C LEU A 48 -2.26 -8.49 -0.71
N PHE A 49 -2.02 -8.95 -1.93
CA PHE A 49 -2.60 -8.34 -3.12
C PHE A 49 -4.13 -8.45 -3.10
N ALA A 50 -4.69 -9.64 -2.87
CA ALA A 50 -6.13 -9.84 -2.81
C ALA A 50 -6.78 -8.99 -1.71
N ALA A 51 -6.15 -8.87 -0.53
CA ALA A 51 -6.63 -8.01 0.55
C ALA A 51 -6.52 -6.51 0.21
N SER A 52 -5.56 -6.11 -0.62
CA SER A 52 -5.39 -4.71 -1.02
C SER A 52 -6.50 -4.19 -1.94
N LEU A 53 -7.09 -5.05 -2.76
CA LEU A 53 -8.13 -4.66 -3.72
C LEU A 53 -9.36 -4.03 -3.06
N PRO A 54 -10.04 -4.70 -2.09
CA PRO A 54 -11.18 -4.09 -1.41
C PRO A 54 -10.80 -2.84 -0.60
N LEU A 55 -9.58 -2.77 -0.07
CA LEU A 55 -9.08 -1.58 0.62
C LEU A 55 -8.91 -0.39 -0.34
N ALA A 56 -8.37 -0.63 -1.53
CA ALA A 56 -8.23 0.39 -2.56
C ALA A 56 -9.59 0.88 -3.06
N ILE A 57 -10.52 -0.05 -3.32
CA ILE A 57 -11.90 0.28 -3.71
C ILE A 57 -12.59 1.11 -2.61
N TYR A 58 -12.45 0.72 -1.35
CA TYR A 58 -12.98 1.47 -0.22
C TYR A 58 -12.39 2.89 -0.16
N ALA A 59 -11.08 3.03 -0.34
CA ALA A 59 -10.42 4.33 -0.33
C ALA A 59 -10.93 5.24 -1.44
N LEU A 60 -11.08 4.71 -2.65
CA LEU A 60 -11.61 5.44 -3.81
C LEU A 60 -13.08 5.84 -3.61
N ALA A 61 -13.93 4.91 -3.19
CA ALA A 61 -15.34 5.19 -2.93
C ALA A 61 -15.52 6.25 -1.84
N LYS A 62 -14.76 6.14 -0.74
CA LYS A 62 -14.78 7.13 0.34
C LYS A 62 -14.25 8.48 -0.11
N GLY A 63 -13.19 8.52 -0.90
CA GLY A 63 -12.65 9.74 -1.50
C GLY A 63 -13.67 10.42 -2.42
N ALA A 64 -14.32 9.65 -3.30
CA ALA A 64 -15.37 10.16 -4.19
C ALA A 64 -16.57 10.73 -3.41
N LEU A 65 -17.01 10.04 -2.34
CA LEU A 65 -18.08 10.52 -1.47
C LEU A 65 -17.70 11.83 -0.76
N ARG A 66 -16.45 11.99 -0.34
CA ARG A 66 -15.97 13.25 0.27
C ARG A 66 -15.99 14.39 -0.74
N THR A 67 -15.56 14.16 -1.97
CA THR A 67 -15.63 15.16 -3.03
C THR A 67 -17.08 15.57 -3.31
N ALA A 68 -18.00 14.60 -3.39
CA ALA A 68 -19.40 14.86 -3.71
C ALA A 68 -20.18 15.54 -2.57
N ARG A 69 -19.86 15.23 -1.29
CA ARG A 69 -20.63 15.71 -0.14
C ARG A 69 -20.01 16.90 0.58
N ASN A 70 -18.69 16.98 0.61
CA ASN A 70 -17.97 17.96 1.43
C ASN A 70 -17.30 19.06 0.59
N GLU A 71 -17.47 19.02 -0.74
CA GLU A 71 -16.81 19.96 -1.67
C GLU A 71 -15.29 20.00 -1.51
N GLU A 72 -14.69 18.87 -1.10
CA GLU A 72 -13.26 18.72 -0.92
C GLU A 72 -12.60 18.25 -2.24
N LYS A 73 -11.49 18.87 -2.63
CA LYS A 73 -10.71 18.46 -3.80
C LYS A 73 -9.85 17.24 -3.48
N VAL A 74 -10.45 16.04 -3.51
CA VAL A 74 -9.71 14.79 -3.34
C VAL A 74 -9.02 14.42 -4.64
N THR A 75 -7.69 14.33 -4.61
CA THR A 75 -6.87 13.92 -5.75
C THR A 75 -6.27 12.54 -5.52
N VAL A 76 -5.96 11.81 -6.58
CA VAL A 76 -5.28 10.51 -6.49
C VAL A 76 -3.93 10.64 -5.75
N GLY A 77 -3.17 11.70 -6.02
CA GLY A 77 -1.94 12.00 -5.31
C GLY A 77 -2.14 12.27 -3.82
N GLY A 78 -3.21 13.00 -3.45
CA GLY A 78 -3.57 13.23 -2.04
C GLY A 78 -4.05 11.96 -1.36
N LEU A 79 -4.73 11.08 -2.09
CA LEU A 79 -5.28 9.84 -1.54
C LEU A 79 -4.21 8.77 -1.34
N PHE A 80 -3.46 8.42 -2.38
CA PHE A 80 -2.53 7.29 -2.33
C PHE A 80 -1.09 7.67 -1.98
N PHE A 81 -0.63 8.87 -2.34
CA PHE A 81 0.71 9.35 -2.01
C PHE A 81 0.73 10.34 -0.83
N LEU A 82 -0.42 10.54 -0.18
CA LEU A 82 -0.56 11.40 0.99
C LEU A 82 -0.07 12.84 0.75
N SER A 83 -0.11 13.31 -0.50
CA SER A 83 0.34 14.64 -0.88
C SER A 83 -0.54 15.70 -0.22
N ARG A 84 0.02 16.41 0.79
CA ARG A 84 -0.67 17.43 1.58
C ARG A 84 -1.90 16.96 2.38
N SER A 85 -2.21 15.65 2.39
CA SER A 85 -3.37 15.11 3.11
C SER A 85 -3.01 14.54 4.47
N ALA A 86 -1.72 14.26 4.74
CA ALA A 86 -1.25 13.66 5.97
C ALA A 86 -0.11 14.46 6.62
N PRO A 87 -0.02 14.42 7.98
CA PRO A 87 1.11 15.00 8.70
C PRO A 87 2.41 14.24 8.37
N PRO A 88 3.58 14.92 8.41
CA PRO A 88 4.87 14.36 8.03
C PRO A 88 5.20 13.00 8.64
N PRO A 89 5.00 12.73 9.95
CA PRO A 89 5.37 11.45 10.53
C PRO A 89 4.54 10.28 10.00
N VAL A 90 3.26 10.49 9.73
CA VAL A 90 2.39 9.45 9.14
C VAL A 90 2.77 9.18 7.70
N ARG A 91 3.00 10.25 6.94
CA ARG A 91 3.42 10.16 5.55
C ARG A 91 4.75 9.41 5.42
N LEU A 92 5.75 9.76 6.24
CA LEU A 92 7.04 9.06 6.26
C LEU A 92 6.89 7.58 6.64
N ALA A 93 6.05 7.26 7.62
CA ALA A 93 5.84 5.88 8.04
C ALA A 93 5.16 5.03 6.96
N LEU A 94 4.12 5.54 6.31
CA LEU A 94 3.38 4.80 5.27
C LEU A 94 4.16 4.73 3.95
N LEU A 95 4.73 5.83 3.48
CA LEU A 95 5.56 5.82 2.27
C LEU A 95 6.89 5.11 2.50
N GLY A 96 7.40 5.10 3.74
CA GLY A 96 8.56 4.30 4.13
C GLY A 96 8.30 2.80 4.00
N SER A 97 7.14 2.32 4.43
CA SER A 97 6.77 0.90 4.23
C SER A 97 6.60 0.56 2.74
N LEU A 98 6.05 1.48 1.94
CA LEU A 98 5.96 1.31 0.48
C LEU A 98 7.36 1.23 -0.15
N ALA A 99 8.27 2.13 0.22
CA ALA A 99 9.64 2.13 -0.27
C ALA A 99 10.38 0.84 0.12
N ALA A 100 10.26 0.40 1.38
CA ALA A 100 10.82 -0.85 1.86
C ALA A 100 10.28 -2.05 1.07
N CYS A 101 8.97 -2.09 0.82
CA CYS A 101 8.33 -3.12 0.03
C CYS A 101 8.87 -3.15 -1.41
N LEU A 102 9.02 -1.99 -2.06
CA LEU A 102 9.60 -1.88 -3.41
C LEU A 102 11.05 -2.37 -3.47
N VAL A 103 11.86 -2.04 -2.47
CA VAL A 103 13.26 -2.52 -2.38
C VAL A 103 13.30 -4.05 -2.25
N VAL A 104 12.49 -4.62 -1.35
CA VAL A 104 12.40 -6.08 -1.20
C VAL A 104 11.95 -6.74 -2.50
N THR A 105 10.91 -6.21 -3.13
CA THR A 105 10.43 -6.71 -4.42
C THR A 105 11.53 -6.70 -5.48
N ALA A 106 12.27 -5.61 -5.62
CA ALA A 106 13.35 -5.50 -6.60
C ALA A 106 14.49 -6.50 -6.33
N VAL A 107 14.86 -6.66 -5.05
CA VAL A 107 15.93 -7.59 -4.64
C VAL A 107 15.52 -9.05 -4.81
N THR A 108 14.24 -9.38 -4.63
CA THR A 108 13.74 -10.76 -4.67
C THR A 108 13.06 -11.14 -5.98
N ALA A 109 12.99 -10.25 -6.97
CA ALA A 109 12.21 -10.43 -8.21
C ALA A 109 12.52 -11.73 -8.96
N ALA A 110 13.78 -12.15 -8.99
CA ALA A 110 14.18 -13.39 -9.67
C ALA A 110 13.65 -14.67 -8.95
N ALA A 111 13.59 -14.61 -7.61
CA ALA A 111 13.14 -15.72 -6.76
C ALA A 111 11.63 -15.68 -6.49
N GLU A 112 11.03 -14.48 -6.52
CA GLU A 112 9.63 -14.23 -6.17
C GLU A 112 9.01 -13.19 -7.12
N PRO A 113 8.65 -13.59 -8.36
CA PRO A 113 8.09 -12.67 -9.35
C PRO A 113 6.71 -12.11 -8.94
N PHE A 114 5.91 -12.83 -8.14
CA PHE A 114 4.63 -12.34 -7.63
C PHE A 114 4.78 -11.22 -6.61
N GLY A 115 5.97 -11.04 -6.05
CA GLY A 115 6.29 -9.92 -5.17
C GLY A 115 5.98 -8.55 -5.78
N ILE A 116 5.95 -8.42 -7.12
CA ILE A 116 5.60 -7.18 -7.82
C ILE A 116 4.18 -6.69 -7.50
N LEU A 117 3.30 -7.55 -7.02
CA LEU A 117 1.92 -7.22 -6.63
C LEU A 117 1.83 -6.64 -5.23
N VAL A 118 2.82 -6.91 -4.37
CA VAL A 118 2.76 -6.57 -2.94
C VAL A 118 2.81 -5.06 -2.65
N PRO A 119 3.52 -4.20 -3.41
CA PRO A 119 3.49 -2.75 -3.20
C PRO A 119 2.09 -2.12 -3.24
N VAL A 120 1.10 -2.81 -3.83
CA VAL A 120 -0.30 -2.37 -3.79
C VAL A 120 -0.85 -2.39 -2.36
N TRP A 121 -0.35 -3.27 -1.48
CA TRP A 121 -0.76 -3.35 -0.07
C TRP A 121 -0.49 -2.06 0.73
N PRO A 122 0.76 -1.59 0.89
CA PRO A 122 1.01 -0.32 1.57
C PRO A 122 0.37 0.87 0.84
N LEU A 123 0.27 0.83 -0.48
CA LEU A 123 -0.39 1.89 -1.25
C LEU A 123 -1.89 1.97 -0.95
N ALA A 124 -2.60 0.83 -0.90
CA ALA A 124 -4.01 0.77 -0.52
C ALA A 124 -4.24 1.30 0.90
N LEU A 125 -3.34 0.98 1.83
CA LEU A 125 -3.40 1.47 3.22
C LEU A 125 -3.13 2.97 3.32
N CYS A 126 -2.27 3.54 2.46
CA CYS A 126 -2.17 5.00 2.31
C CYS A 126 -3.52 5.61 1.93
N GLY A 127 -4.19 5.01 0.94
CA GLY A 127 -5.52 5.44 0.50
C GLY A 127 -6.56 5.37 1.61
N VAL A 128 -6.61 4.26 2.34
CA VAL A 128 -7.53 4.08 3.48
C VAL A 128 -7.26 5.11 4.58
N TRP A 129 -5.97 5.36 4.88
CA TRP A 129 -5.62 6.37 5.87
C TRP A 129 -6.07 7.76 5.45
N ALA A 130 -5.76 8.17 4.21
CA ALA A 130 -6.15 9.47 3.67
C ALA A 130 -7.67 9.63 3.60
N ALA A 131 -8.38 8.59 3.16
CA ALA A 131 -9.84 8.60 3.09
C ALA A 131 -10.52 8.75 4.45
N ARG A 132 -9.89 8.25 5.53
CA ARG A 132 -10.42 8.32 6.90
C ARG A 132 -9.97 9.52 7.70
N HIS A 133 -8.72 9.91 7.56
CA HIS A 133 -8.05 10.86 8.44
C HIS A 133 -7.41 12.04 7.71
N GLY A 134 -7.31 11.97 6.38
CA GLY A 134 -6.68 12.99 5.56
C GLY A 134 -7.48 14.30 5.56
N SER A 135 -6.77 15.41 5.39
CA SER A 135 -7.35 16.74 5.14
C SER A 135 -7.13 17.11 3.67
N PHE A 136 -8.19 17.55 3.00
CA PHE A 136 -8.13 17.97 1.61
C PHE A 136 -8.58 19.43 1.48
N PRO A 137 -8.00 20.19 0.54
CA PRO A 137 -8.41 21.57 0.32
C PRO A 137 -9.85 21.62 -0.25
N PRO A 138 -10.60 22.69 0.04
CA PRO A 138 -11.92 22.90 -0.56
C PRO A 138 -11.81 23.10 -2.07
N ILE A 139 -12.88 22.77 -2.78
CA ILE A 139 -12.98 23.06 -4.23
C ILE A 139 -13.10 24.58 -4.38
N PRO A 140 -12.25 25.23 -5.21
CA PRO A 140 -12.38 26.66 -5.49
C PRO A 140 -13.77 26.95 -6.06
N GLN A 141 -14.54 27.81 -5.39
CA GLN A 141 -15.80 28.25 -5.93
C GLN A 141 -15.55 29.28 -7.05
N PRO A 142 -16.25 29.19 -8.19
CA PRO A 142 -16.14 30.23 -9.21
C PRO A 142 -16.57 31.57 -8.60
N SER A 143 -15.69 32.57 -8.69
CA SER A 143 -16.03 33.94 -8.33
C SER A 143 -17.26 34.38 -9.12
N ARG A 144 -18.35 34.66 -8.43
CA ARG A 144 -19.54 35.29 -9.01
C ARG A 144 -19.26 36.72 -9.38
#